data_15c2c8b5b46e47a09e6192aa8edd5cca
#
_entry.id   15c2c8b5b46e47a09e6192aa8edd5cca
#
_cell.length_a   1.000
_cell.length_b   1.000
_cell.length_c   1.000
_cell.angle_alpha   90.00
_cell.angle_beta   90.00
_cell.angle_gamma   90.00
#
_symmetry.space_group_name_H-M   'P 1'
#
loop_
_entity.id
_entity.type
_entity.pdbx_description
1 polymer ?
#
loop_
_entity_poly.entity_id
_entity_poly.type
_entity_poly.pdbx_seq_one_letter_code
_entity_poly.pdbx_strand_id
1 'polypeptide(L)'
;MRITFVTSNEHKAREAAGILAGLAEIEHIPLEIPELRYESVAEIAAGKAAYAYSVLQRPVITDDTGLFVHALNGFPGTCAAYVQKTIGNNGILTLMAGYANRSATFETGIAYHDGNCQKSFTGAIKGTIVLPRGCSGFGYDPVFEVDGKTLAEMTGEEKNRISHRAIGLHALRRWLAEEKQ
;
A
#
# COMPACT_ATOMS: atom_id res chain seq x y z
N MET A 1 -1.32 17.20 14.84
CA MET A 1 -0.36 16.23 15.41
C MET A 1 0.73 15.89 14.39
N ARG A 2 1.91 15.42 14.82
CA ARG A 2 2.96 14.94 13.91
C ARG A 2 3.03 13.41 13.98
N ILE A 3 3.08 12.76 12.82
CA ILE A 3 3.19 11.30 12.69
C ILE A 3 4.34 10.99 11.74
N THR A 4 5.21 10.06 12.10
CA THR A 4 6.29 9.61 11.22
C THR A 4 5.79 8.48 10.33
N PHE A 5 5.84 8.68 9.01
CA PHE A 5 5.62 7.58 8.08
C PHE A 5 6.95 6.91 7.73
N VAL A 6 7.10 5.67 8.17
CA VAL A 6 8.29 4.86 7.95
C VAL A 6 8.12 4.03 6.69
N THR A 7 8.80 4.44 5.64
CA THR A 7 8.78 3.76 4.34
C THR A 7 10.02 4.16 3.53
N SER A 8 10.55 3.26 2.72
CA SER A 8 11.61 3.57 1.73
C SER A 8 11.04 4.20 0.44
N ASN A 9 9.72 4.28 0.31
CA ASN A 9 9.05 4.73 -0.91
C ASN A 9 8.44 6.13 -0.73
N GLU A 10 9.08 7.14 -1.31
CA GLU A 10 8.61 8.54 -1.24
C GLU A 10 7.22 8.76 -1.85
N HIS A 11 6.81 7.95 -2.86
CA HIS A 11 5.48 8.07 -3.45
C HIS A 11 4.40 7.73 -2.42
N LYS A 12 4.62 6.69 -1.60
CA LYS A 12 3.72 6.32 -0.52
C LYS A 12 3.61 7.43 0.54
N ALA A 13 4.76 8.04 0.90
CA ALA A 13 4.78 9.14 1.86
C ALA A 13 4.00 10.37 1.36
N ARG A 14 4.13 10.71 0.08
CA ARG A 14 3.37 11.81 -0.55
C ARG A 14 1.87 11.54 -0.60
N GLU A 15 1.45 10.32 -0.94
CA GLU A 15 0.04 9.91 -0.91
C GLU A 15 -0.54 10.06 0.52
N ALA A 16 0.20 9.58 1.54
CA ALA A 16 -0.23 9.69 2.93
C ALA A 16 -0.32 11.15 3.41
N ALA A 17 0.68 11.98 3.08
CA ALA A 17 0.68 13.38 3.44
C ALA A 17 -0.54 14.13 2.84
N GLY A 18 -0.89 13.85 1.58
CA GLY A 18 -2.06 14.43 0.93
C GLY A 18 -3.37 14.01 1.61
N ILE A 19 -3.54 12.72 1.92
CA ILE A 19 -4.78 12.19 2.52
C ILE A 19 -4.95 12.64 3.98
N LEU A 20 -3.87 12.71 4.76
CA LEU A 20 -3.88 13.09 6.17
C LEU A 20 -3.75 14.59 6.41
N ALA A 21 -3.64 15.39 5.34
CA ALA A 21 -3.55 16.85 5.42
C ALA A 21 -4.69 17.46 6.25
N GLY A 22 -4.36 18.47 7.08
CA GLY A 22 -5.28 19.13 8.00
C GLY A 22 -5.56 18.36 9.30
N LEU A 23 -5.20 17.08 9.40
CA LEU A 23 -5.31 16.28 10.63
C LEU A 23 -3.94 15.98 11.24
N ALA A 24 -2.99 15.57 10.41
CA ALA A 24 -1.63 15.25 10.82
C ALA A 24 -0.60 15.79 9.82
N GLU A 25 0.52 16.24 10.35
CA GLU A 25 1.74 16.51 9.59
C GLU A 25 2.53 15.19 9.47
N ILE A 26 2.82 14.79 8.24
CA ILE A 26 3.54 13.55 7.96
C ILE A 26 5.03 13.85 7.77
N GLU A 27 5.84 13.29 8.65
CA GLU A 27 7.29 13.26 8.52
C GLU A 27 7.71 11.92 7.88
N HIS A 28 8.42 11.96 6.78
CA HIS A 28 8.90 10.76 6.08
C HIS A 28 10.29 10.35 6.59
N ILE A 29 10.43 9.10 7.03
CA ILE A 29 11.73 8.52 7.42
C ILE A 29 11.92 7.17 6.72
N PRO A 30 13.01 7.01 5.95
CA PRO A 30 13.37 5.74 5.31
C PRO A 30 14.16 4.84 6.28
N LEU A 31 13.54 4.42 7.40
CA LEU A 31 14.15 3.48 8.32
C LEU A 31 14.16 2.09 7.69
N GLU A 32 15.30 1.42 7.75
CA GLU A 32 15.43 0.02 7.36
C GLU A 32 14.76 -0.86 8.42
N ILE A 33 13.75 -1.60 8.02
CA ILE A 33 13.00 -2.52 8.88
C ILE A 33 13.34 -3.94 8.43
N PRO A 34 13.62 -4.88 9.35
CA PRO A 34 13.79 -6.29 9.00
C PRO A 34 12.60 -6.81 8.20
N GLU A 35 12.88 -7.62 7.17
CA GLU A 35 11.82 -8.17 6.34
C GLU A 35 10.96 -9.15 7.14
N LEU A 36 9.68 -8.83 7.26
CA LEU A 36 8.70 -9.66 7.94
C LEU A 36 7.89 -10.45 6.91
N ARG A 37 7.64 -11.73 7.21
CA ARG A 37 6.87 -12.62 6.34
C ARG A 37 5.65 -13.12 7.06
N TYR A 38 4.50 -12.61 6.65
CA TYR A 38 3.18 -13.05 7.05
C TYR A 38 2.30 -13.17 5.80
N GLU A 39 1.20 -13.86 5.91
CA GLU A 39 0.24 -14.01 4.81
C GLU A 39 -0.62 -12.74 4.62
N SER A 40 -0.78 -11.95 5.68
CA SER A 40 -1.58 -10.73 5.70
C SER A 40 -0.72 -9.47 5.65
N VAL A 41 -1.04 -8.56 4.72
CA VAL A 41 -0.42 -7.22 4.66
C VAL A 41 -0.64 -6.40 5.94
N ALA A 42 -1.75 -6.65 6.65
CA ALA A 42 -2.04 -5.98 7.91
C ALA A 42 -1.10 -6.43 9.03
N GLU A 43 -0.77 -7.73 9.11
CA GLU A 43 0.18 -8.26 10.09
C GLU A 43 1.60 -7.77 9.80
N ILE A 44 2.00 -7.72 8.52
CA ILE A 44 3.30 -7.16 8.13
C ILE A 44 3.38 -5.68 8.52
N ALA A 45 2.36 -4.90 8.20
CA ALA A 45 2.31 -3.49 8.57
C ALA A 45 2.37 -3.31 10.10
N ALA A 46 1.62 -4.11 10.87
CA ALA A 46 1.63 -4.06 12.33
C ALA A 46 3.01 -4.38 12.92
N GLY A 47 3.66 -5.43 12.44
CA GLY A 47 5.02 -5.78 12.85
C GLY A 47 6.04 -4.68 12.51
N LYS A 48 5.94 -4.09 11.31
CA LYS A 48 6.75 -2.94 10.91
C LYS A 48 6.54 -1.73 11.83
N ALA A 49 5.28 -1.43 12.21
CA ALA A 49 4.97 -0.33 13.11
C ALA A 49 5.52 -0.55 14.52
N ALA A 50 5.42 -1.77 15.04
CA ALA A 50 6.00 -2.13 16.34
C ALA A 50 7.52 -1.96 16.35
N TYR A 51 8.21 -2.44 15.30
CA TYR A 51 9.65 -2.23 15.15
C TYR A 51 10.02 -0.75 15.03
N ALA A 52 9.33 -0.01 14.15
CA ALA A 52 9.60 1.40 13.95
C ALA A 52 9.41 2.21 15.23
N TYR A 53 8.33 1.93 15.99
CA TYR A 53 8.12 2.56 17.30
C TYR A 53 9.23 2.21 18.30
N SER A 54 9.68 0.96 18.37
CA SER A 54 10.75 0.57 19.28
C SER A 54 12.04 1.34 19.06
N VAL A 55 12.31 1.74 17.81
CA VAL A 55 13.51 2.52 17.42
C VAL A 55 13.30 4.02 17.61
N LEU A 56 12.15 4.55 17.15
CA LEU A 56 11.94 6.00 17.06
C LEU A 56 11.28 6.61 18.29
N GLN A 57 10.59 5.81 19.12
CA GLN A 57 9.91 6.23 20.37
C GLN A 57 8.96 7.43 20.16
N ARG A 58 8.23 7.44 19.05
CA ARG A 58 7.26 8.49 18.70
C ARG A 58 6.17 7.91 17.78
N PRO A 59 5.03 8.59 17.61
CA PRO A 59 3.95 8.08 16.77
C PRO A 59 4.42 7.77 15.35
N VAL A 60 4.18 6.53 14.91
CA VAL A 60 4.57 6.04 13.59
C VAL A 60 3.37 5.49 12.83
N ILE A 61 3.44 5.56 11.52
CA ILE A 61 2.67 4.73 10.61
C ILE A 61 3.61 3.98 9.68
N THR A 62 3.19 2.79 9.29
CA THR A 62 3.85 1.95 8.29
C THR A 62 2.81 1.41 7.34
N ASP A 63 3.22 0.98 6.16
CA ASP A 63 2.36 0.24 5.27
C ASP A 63 3.03 -1.01 4.71
N ASP A 64 2.20 -1.95 4.31
CA ASP A 64 2.60 -3.05 3.44
C ASP A 64 1.56 -3.25 2.35
N THR A 65 1.99 -3.69 1.16
CA THR A 65 1.11 -3.80 0.00
C THR A 65 1.32 -5.12 -0.71
N GLY A 66 0.23 -5.81 -0.98
CA GLY A 66 0.18 -7.05 -1.75
C GLY A 66 -0.61 -6.91 -3.05
N LEU A 67 -0.19 -7.65 -4.07
CA LEU A 67 -0.94 -7.88 -5.29
C LEU A 67 -1.35 -9.35 -5.35
N PHE A 68 -2.63 -9.64 -5.37
CA PHE A 68 -3.16 -11.00 -5.36
C PHE A 68 -3.82 -11.30 -6.71
N VAL A 69 -3.11 -12.00 -7.60
CA VAL A 69 -3.63 -12.40 -8.91
C VAL A 69 -4.38 -13.72 -8.77
N HIS A 70 -5.69 -13.71 -9.03
CA HIS A 70 -6.55 -14.85 -8.69
C HIS A 70 -6.22 -16.11 -9.50
N ALA A 71 -5.88 -15.97 -10.78
CA ALA A 71 -5.47 -17.09 -11.63
C ALA A 71 -4.14 -17.73 -11.20
N LEU A 72 -3.34 -17.03 -10.41
CA LEU A 72 -2.06 -17.49 -9.88
C LEU A 72 -2.16 -17.86 -8.38
N ASN A 73 -3.37 -18.21 -7.90
CA ASN A 73 -3.65 -18.55 -6.50
C ASN A 73 -3.17 -17.46 -5.49
N GLY A 74 -3.30 -16.20 -5.89
CA GLY A 74 -2.89 -15.06 -5.06
C GLY A 74 -1.42 -14.62 -5.21
N PHE A 75 -0.58 -15.34 -6.00
CA PHE A 75 0.78 -14.87 -6.26
C PHE A 75 0.75 -13.50 -7.00
N PRO A 76 1.64 -12.57 -6.68
CA PRO A 76 2.76 -12.61 -5.74
C PRO A 76 2.37 -12.40 -4.25
N GLY A 77 1.11 -12.04 -3.94
CA GLY A 77 0.66 -11.82 -2.56
C GLY A 77 1.46 -10.72 -1.86
N THR A 78 1.84 -10.96 -0.61
CA THR A 78 2.66 -10.03 0.19
C THR A 78 4.10 -9.89 -0.31
N CYS A 79 4.57 -10.78 -1.20
CA CYS A 79 5.88 -10.68 -1.84
C CYS A 79 5.89 -9.72 -3.06
N ALA A 80 4.84 -8.90 -3.25
CA ALA A 80 4.66 -8.05 -4.42
C ALA A 80 5.86 -7.14 -4.72
N ALA A 81 6.46 -6.53 -3.70
CA ALA A 81 7.63 -5.65 -3.88
C ALA A 81 8.86 -6.41 -4.38
N TYR A 82 9.10 -7.61 -3.84
CA TYR A 82 10.21 -8.47 -4.28
C TYR A 82 10.03 -8.92 -5.73
N VAL A 83 8.82 -9.39 -6.07
CA VAL A 83 8.49 -9.85 -7.42
C VAL A 83 8.56 -8.70 -8.44
N GLN A 84 8.10 -7.51 -8.06
CA GLN A 84 8.22 -6.31 -8.89
C GLN A 84 9.68 -5.96 -9.19
N LYS A 85 10.57 -6.07 -8.19
CA LYS A 85 12.00 -5.79 -8.33
C LYS A 85 12.73 -6.84 -9.18
N THR A 86 12.29 -8.09 -9.17
CA THR A 86 12.96 -9.21 -9.85
C THR A 86 12.47 -9.45 -11.27
N ILE A 87 11.18 -9.72 -11.45
CA ILE A 87 10.59 -10.02 -12.77
C ILE A 87 9.69 -8.91 -13.32
N GLY A 88 9.28 -7.96 -12.47
CA GLY A 88 8.49 -6.79 -12.87
C GLY A 88 7.12 -7.11 -13.47
N ASN A 89 6.53 -6.10 -14.12
CA ASN A 89 5.23 -6.23 -14.79
C ASN A 89 5.25 -7.27 -15.91
N ASN A 90 6.34 -7.31 -16.66
CA ASN A 90 6.48 -8.28 -17.77
C ASN A 90 6.49 -9.73 -17.27
N GLY A 91 7.11 -9.99 -16.12
CA GLY A 91 7.10 -11.31 -15.51
C GLY A 91 5.69 -11.75 -15.10
N ILE A 92 4.92 -10.87 -14.48
CA ILE A 92 3.51 -11.16 -14.14
C ILE A 92 2.69 -11.44 -15.40
N LEU A 93 2.84 -10.63 -16.45
CA LEU A 93 2.14 -10.82 -17.72
C LEU A 93 2.51 -12.15 -18.38
N THR A 94 3.78 -12.54 -18.33
CA THR A 94 4.27 -13.83 -18.83
C THR A 94 3.69 -15.01 -18.06
N LEU A 95 3.68 -14.93 -16.71
CA LEU A 95 3.05 -15.96 -15.86
C LEU A 95 1.55 -16.10 -16.13
N MET A 96 0.90 -15.01 -16.52
CA MET A 96 -0.52 -15.00 -16.86
C MET A 96 -0.81 -15.38 -18.32
N ALA A 97 0.21 -15.71 -19.12
CA ALA A 97 -0.01 -16.16 -20.50
C ALA A 97 -0.86 -17.44 -20.51
N GLY A 98 -1.95 -17.42 -21.26
CA GLY A 98 -2.89 -18.54 -21.35
C GLY A 98 -4.02 -18.55 -20.31
N TYR A 99 -3.99 -17.69 -19.28
CA TYR A 99 -5.12 -17.56 -18.36
C TYR A 99 -6.15 -16.55 -18.89
N ALA A 100 -7.39 -17.00 -19.04
CA ALA A 100 -8.51 -16.13 -19.40
C ALA A 100 -8.94 -15.24 -18.22
N ASN A 101 -8.89 -15.77 -16.99
CA ASN A 101 -9.17 -14.98 -15.80
C ASN A 101 -7.96 -14.11 -15.46
N ARG A 102 -8.14 -12.80 -15.58
CA ARG A 102 -7.11 -11.80 -15.29
C ARG A 102 -7.43 -10.96 -14.05
N SER A 103 -8.43 -11.38 -13.28
CA SER A 103 -8.83 -10.64 -12.07
C SER A 103 -7.74 -10.67 -11.01
N ALA A 104 -7.58 -9.56 -10.30
CA ALA A 104 -6.63 -9.41 -9.22
C ALA A 104 -7.18 -8.48 -8.14
N THR A 105 -6.61 -8.58 -6.94
CA THR A 105 -6.88 -7.67 -5.83
C THR A 105 -5.58 -6.98 -5.44
N PHE A 106 -5.61 -5.66 -5.34
CA PHE A 106 -4.55 -4.89 -4.68
C PHE A 106 -4.99 -4.60 -3.25
N GLU A 107 -4.14 -4.91 -2.29
CA GLU A 107 -4.43 -4.72 -0.88
C GLU A 107 -3.29 -4.00 -0.17
N THR A 108 -3.62 -3.10 0.76
CA THR A 108 -2.65 -2.44 1.63
C THR A 108 -3.11 -2.56 3.09
N GLY A 109 -2.19 -2.99 3.95
CA GLY A 109 -2.29 -2.80 5.39
C GLY A 109 -1.61 -1.48 5.78
N ILE A 110 -2.28 -0.69 6.61
CA ILE A 110 -1.72 0.50 7.26
C ILE A 110 -1.71 0.22 8.77
N ALA A 111 -0.60 0.44 9.44
CA ALA A 111 -0.54 0.30 10.89
C ALA A 111 -0.06 1.60 11.55
N TYR A 112 -0.73 1.99 12.62
CA TYR A 112 -0.37 3.09 13.51
C TYR A 112 0.12 2.53 14.84
N HIS A 113 1.14 3.17 15.43
CA HIS A 113 1.62 2.86 16.76
C HIS A 113 2.16 4.13 17.44
N ASP A 114 1.73 4.43 18.68
CA ASP A 114 2.17 5.62 19.46
C ASP A 114 2.72 5.29 20.85
N GLY A 115 2.90 3.99 21.14
CA GLY A 115 3.34 3.50 22.44
C GLY A 115 2.21 3.09 23.37
N ASN A 116 1.04 3.69 23.24
CA ASN A 116 -0.14 3.36 24.05
C ASN A 116 -1.15 2.53 23.26
N CYS A 117 -1.21 2.75 21.95
CA CYS A 117 -2.14 2.08 21.07
C CYS A 117 -1.43 1.59 19.80
N GLN A 118 -1.81 0.40 19.34
CA GLN A 118 -1.48 -0.10 18.02
C GLN A 118 -2.78 -0.45 17.30
N LYS A 119 -2.96 0.12 16.10
CA LYS A 119 -4.16 -0.08 15.30
C LYS A 119 -3.80 -0.33 13.84
N SER A 120 -4.46 -1.31 13.22
CA SER A 120 -4.28 -1.61 11.79
C SER A 120 -5.56 -1.36 11.01
N PHE A 121 -5.39 -0.92 9.78
CA PHE A 121 -6.45 -0.64 8.80
C PHE A 121 -6.07 -1.30 7.49
N THR A 122 -7.04 -1.80 6.76
CA THR A 122 -6.83 -2.38 5.43
C THR A 122 -7.63 -1.62 4.39
N GLY A 123 -7.08 -1.56 3.20
CA GLY A 123 -7.81 -1.13 2.03
C GLY A 123 -7.51 -2.04 0.87
N ALA A 124 -8.55 -2.41 0.13
CA ALA A 124 -8.44 -3.31 -1.01
C ALA A 124 -9.26 -2.79 -2.18
N ILE A 125 -8.74 -2.98 -3.39
CA ILE A 125 -9.47 -2.74 -4.64
C ILE A 125 -9.37 -3.96 -5.54
N LYS A 126 -10.47 -4.28 -6.20
CA LYS A 126 -10.51 -5.31 -7.23
C LYS A 126 -10.26 -4.67 -8.60
N GLY A 127 -9.54 -5.37 -9.45
CA GLY A 127 -9.22 -4.91 -10.78
C GLY A 127 -8.82 -6.05 -11.70
N THR A 128 -8.24 -5.69 -12.83
CA THR A 128 -7.86 -6.61 -13.89
C THR A 128 -6.41 -6.36 -14.30
N ILE A 129 -5.62 -7.42 -14.44
CA ILE A 129 -4.28 -7.32 -15.01
C ILE A 129 -4.37 -7.17 -16.53
N VAL A 130 -3.86 -6.07 -17.03
CA VAL A 130 -3.90 -5.69 -18.46
C VAL A 130 -2.48 -5.45 -19.00
N LEU A 131 -2.36 -5.27 -20.30
CA LEU A 131 -1.11 -4.76 -20.91
C LEU A 131 -0.81 -3.35 -20.37
N PRO A 132 0.48 -2.99 -20.22
CA PRO A 132 0.87 -1.73 -19.61
C PRO A 132 0.29 -0.53 -20.34
N ARG A 133 -0.35 0.38 -19.59
CA ARG A 133 -0.83 1.69 -20.04
C ARG A 133 -0.54 2.76 -19.01
N GLY A 134 -0.42 4.00 -19.47
CA GLY A 134 -0.10 5.15 -18.61
C GLY A 134 1.37 5.26 -18.28
N CYS A 135 1.76 6.37 -17.67
CA CYS A 135 3.14 6.69 -17.34
C CYS A 135 3.29 7.28 -15.93
N SER A 136 2.20 7.43 -15.18
CA SER A 136 2.24 7.90 -13.80
C SER A 136 2.32 6.73 -12.80
N GLY A 137 2.44 7.06 -11.51
CA GLY A 137 2.45 6.04 -10.46
C GLY A 137 3.75 5.24 -10.35
N PHE A 138 3.66 4.04 -9.81
CA PHE A 138 4.81 3.16 -9.57
C PHE A 138 4.38 1.68 -9.47
N GLY A 139 5.37 0.79 -9.55
CA GLY A 139 5.14 -0.64 -9.34
C GLY A 139 4.21 -1.27 -10.38
N TYR A 140 3.09 -1.82 -9.93
CA TYR A 140 2.11 -2.49 -10.78
C TYR A 140 1.03 -1.55 -11.34
N ASP A 141 1.07 -0.26 -11.02
CA ASP A 141 0.08 0.73 -11.50
C ASP A 141 -0.18 0.66 -13.01
N PRO A 142 0.84 0.49 -13.89
CA PRO A 142 0.62 0.42 -15.33
C PRO A 142 -0.18 -0.79 -15.81
N VAL A 143 -0.19 -1.88 -15.05
CA VAL A 143 -0.83 -3.14 -15.43
C VAL A 143 -2.08 -3.48 -14.64
N PHE A 144 -2.46 -2.64 -13.66
CA PHE A 144 -3.64 -2.85 -12.83
C PHE A 144 -4.75 -1.87 -13.21
N GLU A 145 -5.79 -2.40 -13.85
CA GLU A 145 -6.94 -1.66 -14.35
C GLU A 145 -8.11 -1.69 -13.37
N VAL A 146 -8.74 -0.53 -13.17
CA VAL A 146 -10.00 -0.33 -12.44
C VAL A 146 -10.90 0.55 -13.30
N ASP A 147 -12.11 0.11 -13.57
CA ASP A 147 -13.13 0.85 -14.34
C ASP A 147 -12.60 1.39 -15.68
N GLY A 148 -11.83 0.56 -16.42
CA GLY A 148 -11.32 0.88 -17.75
C GLY A 148 -10.06 1.74 -17.80
N LYS A 149 -9.53 2.22 -16.66
CA LYS A 149 -8.25 2.94 -16.55
C LYS A 149 -7.27 2.15 -15.71
N THR A 150 -6.00 2.10 -16.11
CA THR A 150 -4.94 1.64 -15.20
C THR A 150 -4.66 2.71 -14.14
N LEU A 151 -4.13 2.29 -12.98
CA LEU A 151 -3.75 3.25 -11.94
C LEU A 151 -2.68 4.25 -12.42
N ALA A 152 -1.90 3.88 -13.45
CA ALA A 152 -0.91 4.75 -14.08
C ALA A 152 -1.50 5.75 -15.11
N GLU A 153 -2.74 5.57 -15.54
CA GLU A 153 -3.49 6.53 -16.36
C GLU A 153 -4.24 7.56 -15.53
N MET A 154 -4.29 7.38 -14.20
CA MET A 154 -4.99 8.27 -13.28
C MET A 154 -4.08 9.40 -12.81
N THR A 155 -4.69 10.56 -12.55
CA THR A 155 -4.03 11.62 -11.78
C THR A 155 -3.84 11.18 -10.32
N GLY A 156 -2.94 11.85 -9.59
CA GLY A 156 -2.77 11.57 -8.16
C GLY A 156 -4.07 11.76 -7.36
N GLU A 157 -4.91 12.74 -7.73
CA GLU A 157 -6.20 12.98 -7.09
C GLU A 157 -7.21 11.85 -7.38
N GLU A 158 -7.31 11.40 -8.65
CA GLU A 158 -8.17 10.28 -9.02
C GLU A 158 -7.75 9.01 -8.25
N LYS A 159 -6.45 8.70 -8.24
CA LYS A 159 -5.91 7.55 -7.52
C LYS A 159 -6.14 7.63 -6.01
N ASN A 160 -5.98 8.81 -5.39
CA ASN A 160 -6.22 9.01 -3.96
C ASN A 160 -7.70 8.91 -3.55
N ARG A 161 -8.63 8.88 -4.49
CA ARG A 161 -10.05 8.62 -4.20
C ARG A 161 -10.38 7.14 -4.13
N ILE A 162 -9.68 6.30 -4.88
CA ILE A 162 -10.08 4.89 -5.08
C ILE A 162 -9.04 3.86 -4.70
N SER A 163 -7.75 4.22 -4.60
CA SER A 163 -6.70 3.22 -4.43
C SER A 163 -6.79 2.46 -3.09
N HIS A 164 -6.28 1.23 -3.09
CA HIS A 164 -6.16 0.40 -1.90
C HIS A 164 -5.52 1.15 -0.72
N ARG A 165 -4.41 1.88 -0.96
CA ARG A 165 -3.75 2.67 0.08
C ARG A 165 -4.61 3.83 0.54
N ALA A 166 -5.29 4.52 -0.37
CA ALA A 166 -6.19 5.61 -0.02
C ALA A 166 -7.32 5.14 0.90
N ILE A 167 -7.92 3.98 0.61
CA ILE A 167 -8.97 3.38 1.46
C ILE A 167 -8.45 3.15 2.87
N GLY A 168 -7.27 2.52 3.02
CA GLY A 168 -6.64 2.28 4.33
C GLY A 168 -6.30 3.58 5.08
N LEU A 169 -5.72 4.57 4.37
CA LEU A 169 -5.38 5.87 4.94
C LEU A 169 -6.62 6.69 5.34
N HIS A 170 -7.70 6.63 4.58
CA HIS A 170 -8.97 7.26 4.97
C HIS A 170 -9.59 6.59 6.20
N ALA A 171 -9.44 5.27 6.37
CA ALA A 171 -9.86 4.58 7.58
C ALA A 171 -9.04 5.03 8.79
N LEU A 172 -7.70 5.11 8.66
CA LEU A 172 -6.82 5.70 9.67
C LEU A 172 -7.22 7.15 9.99
N ARG A 173 -7.47 7.99 8.97
CA ARG A 173 -7.87 9.40 9.13
C ARG A 173 -9.14 9.54 9.98
N ARG A 174 -10.17 8.73 9.70
CA ARG A 174 -11.43 8.75 10.47
C ARG A 174 -11.18 8.37 11.92
N TRP A 175 -10.47 7.28 12.16
CA TRP A 175 -10.14 6.84 13.50
C TRP A 175 -9.34 7.89 14.30
N LEU A 176 -8.31 8.50 13.70
CA LEU A 176 -7.54 9.56 14.34
C LEU A 176 -8.40 10.79 14.69
N ALA A 177 -9.38 11.12 13.86
CA ALA A 177 -10.30 12.23 14.11
C ALA A 177 -11.27 11.94 15.27
N GLU A 178 -11.64 10.68 15.49
CA GLU A 178 -12.54 10.25 16.57
C GLU A 178 -11.81 10.12 17.91
N GLU A 179 -10.62 9.53 17.91
CA GLU A 179 -9.86 9.23 19.15
C GLU A 179 -9.11 10.45 19.73
N LYS A 180 -8.92 11.50 18.96
CA LYS A 180 -8.10 12.66 19.35
C LYS A 180 -8.95 13.92 19.57
N GLN A 181 -10.30 13.79 19.65
CA GLN A 181 -11.20 14.82 20.18
C GLN A 181 -11.29 14.70 21.70
#